data_a7c50408f8b0fb22fe6b83dea673c008
#
_entry.id   a7c50408f8b0fb22fe6b83dea673c008
#
_cell.length_a   1.000
_cell.length_b   1.000
_cell.length_c   1.000
_cell.angle_alpha   90.00
_cell.angle_beta   90.00
_cell.angle_gamma   90.00
#
_symmetry.space_group_name_H-M   'P 1'
#
loop_
_entity.id
_entity.type
_entity.pdbx_description
1 polymer ?
#
loop_
_entity_poly.entity_id
_entity_poly.type
_entity_poly.pdbx_seq_one_letter_code
_entity_poly.pdbx_strand_id
1 'polypeptide(L)'
;LPKIARGEIWWCQGFSEPGAGSDLAGVSTTATSNDNQTYIINGSKIWTSEADKADWMYCLVKTDKTKKHDGISFVLIDMKQDEITTNRIQLISGVSPFCQVFFDDAKALKSHCIGGENKGWPVAKSLLMHERTMMSDMESEGAVDISPSDLLKNCSEFSDKKLLRNEITKHELRNELIDLTMQRVKEESQFGFSEASLTLKYLSTEELQLRWELNIKSLGMGGLLVPGKGSEIINDVVKSFFYSKAYTIAGGSSEVQLNIISKNVLGLTS
;
A
#
# COMPACT_ATOMS: atom_id res chain seq x y z
N LEU A 1 3.96 23.02 -6.03
CA LEU A 1 2.60 22.65 -5.58
C LEU A 1 1.53 22.82 -6.68
N PRO A 2 1.43 23.95 -7.45
CA PRO A 2 0.36 24.12 -8.44
C PRO A 2 0.28 23.03 -9.51
N LYS A 3 1.42 22.55 -10.02
CA LYS A 3 1.47 21.47 -11.01
C LYS A 3 1.00 20.12 -10.44
N ILE A 4 1.31 19.85 -9.16
CA ILE A 4 0.83 18.66 -8.46
C ILE A 4 -0.70 18.71 -8.33
N ALA A 5 -1.23 19.86 -7.88
CA ALA A 5 -2.68 20.05 -7.72
C ALA A 5 -3.47 19.93 -9.03
N ARG A 6 -2.83 20.19 -10.18
CA ARG A 6 -3.44 20.02 -11.51
C ARG A 6 -3.18 18.66 -12.14
N GLY A 7 -2.47 17.75 -11.45
CA GLY A 7 -2.12 16.44 -12.01
C GLY A 7 -1.11 16.50 -13.18
N GLU A 8 -0.34 17.59 -13.30
CA GLU A 8 0.66 17.78 -14.38
C GLU A 8 2.01 17.10 -14.07
N ILE A 9 2.21 16.68 -12.83
CA ILE A 9 3.42 15.99 -12.35
C ILE A 9 3.00 14.73 -11.64
N TRP A 10 3.54 13.58 -12.07
CA TRP A 10 3.31 12.29 -11.46
C TRP A 10 4.41 11.97 -10.44
N TRP A 11 4.00 11.51 -9.26
CA TRP A 11 4.90 11.16 -8.15
C TRP A 11 4.82 9.68 -7.81
N CYS A 12 5.97 9.08 -7.51
CA CYS A 12 6.02 7.73 -6.94
C CYS A 12 6.75 7.71 -5.59
N GLN A 13 6.51 6.64 -4.82
CA GLN A 13 7.04 6.44 -3.48
C GLN A 13 8.19 5.43 -3.48
N GLY A 14 9.40 5.87 -3.14
CA GLY A 14 10.59 5.04 -3.03
C GLY A 14 10.93 4.69 -1.58
N PHE A 15 10.13 3.82 -0.93
CA PHE A 15 10.34 3.43 0.47
C PHE A 15 10.94 2.04 0.59
N SER A 16 10.18 1.00 0.25
CA SER A 16 10.57 -0.40 0.41
C SER A 16 11.77 -0.78 -0.44
N GLU A 17 12.59 -1.68 0.10
CA GLU A 17 13.72 -2.31 -0.60
C GLU A 17 13.59 -3.84 -0.49
N PRO A 18 14.28 -4.63 -1.33
CA PRO A 18 14.25 -6.09 -1.21
C PRO A 18 14.56 -6.61 0.19
N GLY A 19 15.41 -5.89 0.94
CA GLY A 19 15.79 -6.22 2.33
C GLY A 19 15.10 -5.38 3.41
N ALA A 20 14.20 -4.43 3.05
CA ALA A 20 13.57 -3.51 4.00
C ALA A 20 12.12 -3.22 3.61
N GLY A 21 11.21 -4.04 4.12
CA GLY A 21 9.75 -3.87 4.00
C GLY A 21 9.15 -3.50 5.35
N SER A 22 8.72 -4.47 6.15
CA SER A 22 8.17 -4.24 7.50
C SER A 22 9.17 -3.55 8.43
N ASP A 23 10.46 -3.89 8.39
CA ASP A 23 11.53 -3.08 9.01
C ASP A 23 12.01 -2.00 8.03
N LEU A 24 11.17 -1.01 7.79
CA LEU A 24 11.46 0.08 6.85
C LEU A 24 12.72 0.89 7.26
N ALA A 25 13.05 0.95 8.53
CA ALA A 25 14.26 1.62 9.00
C ALA A 25 15.57 0.91 8.57
N GLY A 26 15.45 -0.34 8.09
CA GLY A 26 16.54 -1.13 7.51
C GLY A 26 16.94 -0.74 6.09
N VAL A 27 16.39 0.37 5.51
CA VAL A 27 16.78 0.82 4.16
C VAL A 27 18.28 0.97 4.01
N SER A 28 18.78 0.56 2.86
CA SER A 28 20.23 0.49 2.52
C SER A 28 20.60 1.36 1.33
N THR A 29 19.63 1.82 0.52
CA THR A 29 19.86 2.80 -0.55
C THR A 29 20.57 4.02 0.03
N THR A 30 21.76 4.32 -0.45
CA THR A 30 22.62 5.39 0.12
C THR A 30 22.45 6.70 -0.63
N ALA A 31 22.59 7.79 0.10
CA ALA A 31 22.84 9.10 -0.46
C ALA A 31 24.13 9.66 0.13
N THR A 32 25.16 9.75 -0.69
CA THR A 32 26.46 10.31 -0.31
C THR A 32 26.66 11.67 -0.98
N SER A 33 27.51 12.51 -0.45
CA SER A 33 27.78 13.80 -1.04
C SER A 33 29.26 14.12 -0.94
N ASN A 34 29.85 14.55 -2.05
CA ASN A 34 31.19 15.07 -2.12
C ASN A 34 31.23 16.61 -2.18
N ASP A 35 30.06 17.24 -2.27
CA ASP A 35 29.87 18.69 -2.30
C ASP A 35 28.74 19.13 -1.36
N ASN A 36 28.51 20.44 -1.27
CA ASN A 36 27.44 20.98 -0.43
C ASN A 36 26.07 21.11 -1.14
N GLN A 37 25.94 20.64 -2.40
CA GLN A 37 24.75 20.90 -3.22
C GLN A 37 24.03 19.63 -3.65
N THR A 38 24.74 18.51 -3.85
CA THR A 38 24.21 17.32 -4.53
C THR A 38 24.44 16.07 -3.71
N TYR A 39 23.44 15.19 -3.67
CA TYR A 39 23.58 13.79 -3.27
C TYR A 39 23.80 12.89 -4.49
N ILE A 40 24.66 11.90 -4.33
CA ILE A 40 24.80 10.75 -5.23
C ILE A 40 24.10 9.57 -4.59
N ILE A 41 23.12 9.00 -5.29
CA ILE A 41 22.22 7.97 -4.79
C ILE A 41 22.53 6.65 -5.46
N ASN A 42 22.75 5.61 -4.64
CA ASN A 42 23.02 4.26 -5.08
C ASN A 42 22.19 3.24 -4.29
N GLY A 43 21.59 2.29 -4.99
CA GLY A 43 20.75 1.24 -4.40
C GLY A 43 19.54 0.89 -5.23
N SER A 44 18.51 0.34 -4.57
CA SER A 44 17.29 -0.01 -5.27
C SER A 44 16.05 0.10 -4.39
N LYS A 45 14.91 0.38 -5.01
CA LYS A 45 13.58 0.36 -4.40
C LYS A 45 12.70 -0.69 -5.07
N ILE A 46 11.75 -1.24 -4.32
CA ILE A 46 10.82 -2.26 -4.82
C ILE A 46 9.38 -1.90 -4.43
N TRP A 47 8.43 -2.45 -5.14
CA TRP A 47 6.99 -2.20 -4.95
C TRP A 47 6.59 -0.74 -5.18
N THR A 48 7.35 -0.03 -6.00
CA THR A 48 7.10 1.37 -6.33
C THR A 48 6.02 1.45 -7.41
N SER A 49 4.83 1.94 -7.03
CA SER A 49 3.69 2.07 -7.94
C SER A 49 4.02 3.03 -9.08
N GLU A 50 3.85 2.56 -10.32
CA GLU A 50 3.97 3.33 -11.57
C GLU A 50 5.24 4.18 -11.70
N ALA A 51 6.35 3.72 -11.13
CA ALA A 51 7.62 4.44 -11.20
C ALA A 51 8.12 4.66 -12.64
N ASP A 52 7.72 3.81 -13.56
CA ASP A 52 8.04 3.93 -14.99
C ASP A 52 7.33 5.09 -15.70
N LYS A 53 6.32 5.68 -15.04
CA LYS A 53 5.59 6.85 -15.54
C LYS A 53 5.86 8.11 -14.71
N ALA A 54 6.48 7.98 -13.54
CA ALA A 54 6.66 9.05 -12.61
C ALA A 54 7.68 10.10 -13.11
N ASP A 55 7.37 11.36 -12.87
CA ASP A 55 8.31 12.48 -13.07
C ASP A 55 9.24 12.63 -11.88
N TRP A 56 8.72 12.36 -10.67
CA TRP A 56 9.42 12.55 -9.40
C TRP A 56 9.20 11.39 -8.45
N MET A 57 10.19 11.13 -7.62
CA MET A 57 10.09 10.21 -6.50
C MET A 57 10.36 10.92 -5.19
N TYR A 58 9.54 10.65 -4.16
CA TYR A 58 9.93 10.90 -2.78
C TYR A 58 10.50 9.62 -2.18
N CYS A 59 11.74 9.71 -1.72
CA CYS A 59 12.56 8.54 -1.43
C CYS A 59 13.18 8.58 -0.04
N LEU A 60 13.16 7.44 0.67
CA LEU A 60 13.96 7.24 1.88
C LEU A 60 15.34 6.74 1.51
N VAL A 61 16.37 7.45 1.95
CA VAL A 61 17.78 7.12 1.69
C VAL A 61 18.58 7.14 2.97
N LYS A 62 19.64 6.38 3.02
CA LYS A 62 20.60 6.32 4.13
C LYS A 62 21.71 7.34 3.91
N THR A 63 21.71 8.43 4.69
CA THR A 63 22.75 9.47 4.69
C THR A 63 23.79 9.24 5.79
N ASP A 64 23.44 8.55 6.88
CA ASP A 64 24.35 8.10 7.91
C ASP A 64 24.14 6.59 8.19
N LYS A 65 25.10 5.77 7.79
CA LYS A 65 25.05 4.30 7.96
C LYS A 65 25.25 3.84 9.42
N THR A 66 25.75 4.71 10.29
CA THR A 66 26.02 4.36 11.68
C THR A 66 24.77 4.39 12.57
N LYS A 67 23.69 5.02 12.10
CA LYS A 67 22.43 5.18 12.83
C LYS A 67 21.28 4.51 12.12
N LYS A 68 20.34 3.91 12.87
CA LYS A 68 19.18 3.24 12.28
C LYS A 68 18.17 4.28 11.77
N HIS A 69 17.45 4.95 12.63
CA HIS A 69 16.39 5.92 12.28
C HIS A 69 16.96 7.31 11.96
N ASP A 70 17.87 7.80 12.79
CA ASP A 70 18.48 9.14 12.68
C ASP A 70 19.55 9.22 11.58
N GLY A 71 19.73 8.18 10.80
CA GLY A 71 20.57 8.16 9.60
C GLY A 71 19.78 8.16 8.29
N ILE A 72 18.47 8.34 8.36
CA ILE A 72 17.57 8.33 7.20
C ILE A 72 17.20 9.76 6.83
N SER A 73 17.32 10.08 5.54
CA SER A 73 16.86 11.32 4.94
C SER A 73 15.70 11.07 3.98
N PHE A 74 14.84 12.05 3.82
CA PHE A 74 13.71 12.04 2.89
C PHE A 74 14.04 12.98 1.74
N VAL A 75 14.29 12.42 0.55
CA VAL A 75 14.82 13.18 -0.60
C VAL A 75 13.89 13.08 -1.79
N LEU A 76 13.67 14.21 -2.48
CA LEU A 76 12.93 14.23 -3.73
C LEU A 76 13.91 14.06 -4.88
N ILE A 77 13.63 13.10 -5.76
CA ILE A 77 14.50 12.68 -6.87
C ILE A 77 13.75 12.89 -8.17
N ASP A 78 14.36 13.60 -9.12
CA ASP A 78 13.89 13.65 -10.51
C ASP A 78 14.11 12.28 -11.15
N MET A 79 13.04 11.67 -11.68
CA MET A 79 13.08 10.33 -12.28
C MET A 79 13.59 10.34 -13.72
N LYS A 80 13.76 11.51 -14.33
CA LYS A 80 14.23 11.68 -15.71
C LYS A 80 15.76 11.78 -15.78
N GLN A 81 16.43 10.71 -15.35
CA GLN A 81 17.89 10.58 -15.35
C GLN A 81 18.26 9.23 -15.96
N ASP A 82 19.35 9.19 -16.74
CA ASP A 82 19.87 7.95 -17.33
C ASP A 82 20.39 6.96 -16.28
N GLU A 83 20.76 7.46 -15.10
CA GLU A 83 21.23 6.73 -13.93
C GLU A 83 20.09 6.04 -13.14
N ILE A 84 18.83 6.18 -13.60
CA ILE A 84 17.66 5.53 -12.97
C ILE A 84 17.03 4.54 -13.96
N THR A 85 16.97 3.27 -13.55
CA THR A 85 16.30 2.23 -14.33
C THR A 85 15.09 1.70 -13.58
N THR A 86 13.98 1.52 -14.29
CA THR A 86 12.74 0.97 -13.74
C THR A 86 12.35 -0.33 -14.44
N ASN A 87 12.03 -1.37 -13.66
CA ASN A 87 11.55 -2.64 -14.17
C ASN A 87 10.19 -2.99 -13.58
N ARG A 88 9.19 -3.24 -14.40
CA ARG A 88 7.87 -3.66 -13.93
C ARG A 88 7.90 -5.06 -13.33
N ILE A 89 7.19 -5.23 -12.21
CA ILE A 89 7.05 -6.51 -11.52
C ILE A 89 5.77 -7.19 -12.00
N GLN A 90 5.90 -8.34 -12.66
CA GLN A 90 4.76 -9.14 -13.10
C GLN A 90 4.06 -9.76 -11.88
N LEU A 91 2.79 -9.42 -11.66
CA LEU A 91 1.97 -10.01 -10.60
C LEU A 91 1.24 -11.26 -11.08
N ILE A 92 0.88 -12.13 -10.14
CA ILE A 92 0.06 -13.32 -10.40
C ILE A 92 -1.34 -12.97 -10.93
N SER A 93 -1.85 -11.78 -10.63
CA SER A 93 -3.09 -11.24 -11.17
C SER A 93 -3.04 -10.92 -12.68
N GLY A 94 -1.84 -10.92 -13.28
CA GLY A 94 -1.63 -10.54 -14.67
C GLY A 94 -1.43 -9.05 -14.91
N VAL A 95 -1.63 -8.20 -13.90
CA VAL A 95 -1.32 -6.76 -13.95
C VAL A 95 0.09 -6.48 -13.43
N SER A 96 0.65 -5.33 -13.76
CA SER A 96 2.02 -4.95 -13.37
C SER A 96 2.08 -3.48 -12.95
N PRO A 97 1.39 -3.07 -11.86
CA PRO A 97 1.37 -1.68 -11.41
C PRO A 97 2.63 -1.27 -10.65
N PHE A 98 3.41 -2.25 -10.15
CA PHE A 98 4.58 -1.99 -9.33
C PHE A 98 5.86 -2.16 -10.13
N CYS A 99 6.86 -1.36 -9.76
CA CYS A 99 8.20 -1.40 -10.33
C CYS A 99 9.25 -1.70 -9.24
N GLN A 100 10.35 -2.30 -9.68
CA GLN A 100 11.64 -2.18 -9.03
C GLN A 100 12.40 -1.02 -9.69
N VAL A 101 13.02 -0.16 -8.88
CA VAL A 101 13.78 1.00 -9.32
C VAL A 101 15.22 0.85 -8.87
N PHE A 102 16.17 1.08 -9.78
CA PHE A 102 17.59 1.00 -9.51
C PHE A 102 18.23 2.37 -9.70
N PHE A 103 19.10 2.74 -8.79
CA PHE A 103 19.88 3.96 -8.82
C PHE A 103 21.36 3.59 -8.94
N ASP A 104 22.02 4.10 -9.99
CA ASP A 104 23.44 3.96 -10.27
C ASP A 104 24.06 5.36 -10.45
N ASP A 105 24.53 5.92 -9.35
CA ASP A 105 25.01 7.31 -9.24
C ASP A 105 23.97 8.39 -9.59
N ALA A 106 22.67 8.10 -9.36
CA ALA A 106 21.59 9.06 -9.58
C ALA A 106 21.75 10.29 -8.68
N LYS A 107 21.33 11.45 -9.17
CA LYS A 107 21.55 12.74 -8.50
C LYS A 107 20.28 13.32 -7.90
N ALA A 108 20.42 13.92 -6.73
CA ALA A 108 19.37 14.74 -6.12
C ALA A 108 19.98 15.98 -5.45
N LEU A 109 19.29 17.12 -5.55
CA LEU A 109 19.74 18.32 -4.88
C LEU A 109 19.54 18.23 -3.36
N LYS A 110 20.48 18.72 -2.57
CA LYS A 110 20.34 18.80 -1.10
C LYS A 110 19.18 19.69 -0.67
N SER A 111 18.85 20.72 -1.46
CA SER A 111 17.66 21.54 -1.27
C SER A 111 16.33 20.78 -1.39
N HIS A 112 16.36 19.59 -1.99
CA HIS A 112 15.22 18.67 -2.10
C HIS A 112 15.15 17.66 -0.93
N CYS A 113 15.99 17.82 0.11
CA CYS A 113 15.92 17.03 1.34
C CYS A 113 14.87 17.64 2.29
N ILE A 114 13.76 16.95 2.44
CA ILE A 114 12.63 17.40 3.26
C ILE A 114 12.91 17.14 4.75
N GLY A 115 12.71 18.15 5.57
CA GLY A 115 12.97 18.09 7.01
C GLY A 115 14.45 18.22 7.40
N GLY A 116 15.36 18.17 6.41
CA GLY A 116 16.82 18.22 6.60
C GLY A 116 17.47 16.84 6.63
N GLU A 117 18.80 16.85 6.45
CA GLU A 117 19.61 15.63 6.43
C GLU A 117 19.51 14.87 7.77
N ASN A 118 19.35 13.54 7.68
CA ASN A 118 19.17 12.64 8.83
C ASN A 118 17.86 12.85 9.64
N LYS A 119 16.90 13.61 9.11
CA LYS A 119 15.60 13.88 9.72
C LYS A 119 14.41 13.36 8.89
N GLY A 120 14.65 12.44 7.96
CA GLY A 120 13.63 11.88 7.09
C GLY A 120 12.66 10.92 7.80
N TRP A 121 13.08 10.28 8.90
CA TRP A 121 12.23 9.29 9.58
C TRP A 121 10.94 9.88 10.17
N PRO A 122 10.94 11.05 10.85
CA PRO A 122 9.71 11.71 11.27
C PRO A 122 8.78 12.08 10.10
N VAL A 123 9.35 12.54 8.97
CA VAL A 123 8.59 12.85 7.76
C VAL A 123 7.90 11.59 7.21
N ALA A 124 8.64 10.48 7.10
CA ALA A 124 8.08 9.20 6.67
C ALA A 124 6.95 8.72 7.58
N LYS A 125 7.11 8.81 8.91
CA LYS A 125 6.05 8.43 9.86
C LYS A 125 4.78 9.26 9.68
N SER A 126 4.90 10.55 9.46
CA SER A 126 3.77 11.44 9.21
C SER A 126 3.04 11.04 7.92
N LEU A 127 3.79 10.79 6.83
CA LEU A 127 3.21 10.35 5.57
C LEU A 127 2.50 9.00 5.69
N LEU A 128 3.14 8.00 6.30
CA LEU A 128 2.55 6.69 6.53
C LEU A 128 1.27 6.73 7.40
N MET A 129 1.17 7.70 8.29
CA MET A 129 -0.06 7.90 9.08
C MET A 129 -1.22 8.36 8.17
N HIS A 130 -0.97 9.30 7.26
CA HIS A 130 -1.97 9.73 6.28
C HIS A 130 -2.30 8.63 5.26
N GLU A 131 -1.31 7.88 4.79
CA GLU A 131 -1.50 6.75 3.89
C GLU A 131 -2.45 5.70 4.47
N ARG A 132 -2.33 5.36 5.76
CA ARG A 132 -3.23 4.41 6.43
C ARG A 132 -4.69 4.88 6.42
N THR A 133 -4.91 6.17 6.62
CA THR A 133 -6.26 6.74 6.56
C THR A 133 -6.81 6.65 5.13
N MET A 134 -6.00 6.97 4.12
CA MET A 134 -6.41 6.83 2.73
C MET A 134 -6.68 5.37 2.33
N MET A 135 -5.87 4.41 2.82
CA MET A 135 -6.06 2.99 2.52
C MET A 135 -7.34 2.42 3.14
N SER A 136 -7.85 3.00 4.22
CA SER A 136 -9.16 2.61 4.77
C SER A 136 -10.32 3.06 3.89
N ASP A 137 -10.13 4.13 3.11
CA ASP A 137 -11.13 4.67 2.19
C ASP A 137 -11.01 4.06 0.77
N MET A 138 -9.99 3.23 0.53
CA MET A 138 -9.81 2.52 -0.74
C MET A 138 -10.84 1.39 -0.90
N GLU A 139 -12.06 1.75 -1.18
CA GLU A 139 -12.87 0.93 -2.05
C GLU A 139 -12.12 0.84 -3.39
N SER A 140 -11.87 -0.38 -3.83
CA SER A 140 -11.06 -0.73 -4.98
C SER A 140 -11.21 0.24 -6.16
N GLU A 141 -10.33 1.24 -6.29
CA GLU A 141 -10.25 2.03 -7.52
C GLU A 141 -10.02 1.06 -8.70
N GLY A 142 -11.03 0.94 -9.55
CA GLY A 142 -11.00 0.10 -10.76
C GLY A 142 -11.34 -1.38 -10.58
N ALA A 143 -11.68 -1.87 -9.39
CA ALA A 143 -12.29 -3.18 -9.25
C ALA A 143 -13.80 -3.09 -9.53
N VAL A 144 -14.32 -4.05 -10.25
CA VAL A 144 -15.76 -4.17 -10.47
C VAL A 144 -16.44 -4.31 -9.11
N ASP A 145 -17.44 -3.48 -8.81
CA ASP A 145 -18.21 -3.60 -7.57
C ASP A 145 -19.11 -4.83 -7.63
N ILE A 146 -18.53 -5.97 -7.26
CA ILE A 146 -19.20 -7.26 -7.25
C ILE A 146 -19.38 -7.70 -5.81
N SER A 147 -20.64 -7.73 -5.35
CA SER A 147 -20.93 -8.25 -4.02
C SER A 147 -20.94 -9.78 -4.01
N PRO A 148 -20.42 -10.44 -2.94
CA PRO A 148 -20.55 -11.89 -2.79
C PRO A 148 -22.00 -12.38 -2.81
N SER A 149 -22.93 -11.60 -2.29
CA SER A 149 -24.37 -11.88 -2.29
C SER A 149 -24.94 -11.96 -3.70
N ASP A 150 -24.55 -11.05 -4.60
CA ASP A 150 -25.03 -11.04 -5.98
C ASP A 150 -24.44 -12.18 -6.80
N LEU A 151 -23.17 -12.48 -6.61
CA LEU A 151 -22.55 -13.67 -7.21
C LEU A 151 -23.23 -14.96 -6.75
N LEU A 152 -23.53 -15.07 -5.46
CA LEU A 152 -24.20 -16.25 -4.93
C LEU A 152 -25.61 -16.44 -5.54
N LYS A 153 -26.35 -15.37 -5.79
CA LYS A 153 -27.68 -15.43 -6.45
C LYS A 153 -27.57 -15.92 -7.90
N ASN A 154 -26.53 -15.44 -8.62
CA ASN A 154 -26.45 -15.55 -10.08
C ASN A 154 -25.61 -16.73 -10.58
N CYS A 155 -24.65 -17.23 -9.80
CA CYS A 155 -23.63 -18.18 -10.28
C CYS A 155 -23.63 -19.56 -9.58
N SER A 156 -24.50 -19.84 -8.64
CA SER A 156 -24.31 -20.95 -7.70
C SER A 156 -25.05 -22.23 -8.04
N GLU A 157 -24.68 -22.97 -9.06
CA GLU A 157 -25.17 -24.35 -9.23
C GLU A 157 -24.46 -25.38 -8.33
N PHE A 158 -23.26 -25.10 -7.78
CA PHE A 158 -22.36 -26.07 -7.17
C PHE A 158 -21.89 -25.76 -5.74
N SER A 159 -22.34 -24.70 -5.09
CA SER A 159 -21.89 -24.37 -3.72
C SER A 159 -22.89 -24.82 -2.65
N ASP A 160 -22.40 -25.20 -1.46
CA ASP A 160 -23.25 -25.32 -0.27
C ASP A 160 -23.76 -23.93 0.13
N LYS A 161 -24.88 -23.55 -0.50
CA LYS A 161 -25.50 -22.22 -0.39
C LYS A 161 -25.76 -21.81 1.07
N LYS A 162 -25.98 -22.76 1.97
CA LYS A 162 -26.33 -22.46 3.37
C LYS A 162 -25.09 -22.00 4.16
N LEU A 163 -23.96 -22.69 4.04
CA LEU A 163 -22.71 -22.30 4.69
C LEU A 163 -22.19 -21.00 4.12
N LEU A 164 -22.17 -20.86 2.80
CA LEU A 164 -21.67 -19.67 2.14
C LEU A 164 -22.51 -18.43 2.46
N ARG A 165 -23.85 -18.56 2.54
CA ARG A 165 -24.72 -17.46 2.99
C ARG A 165 -24.38 -16.98 4.39
N ASN A 166 -24.10 -17.89 5.32
CA ASN A 166 -23.70 -17.52 6.67
C ASN A 166 -22.36 -16.77 6.70
N GLU A 167 -21.36 -17.18 5.89
CA GLU A 167 -20.09 -16.47 5.75
C GLU A 167 -20.30 -15.07 5.14
N ILE A 168 -21.12 -14.96 4.10
CA ILE A 168 -21.44 -13.69 3.44
C ILE A 168 -22.17 -12.74 4.42
N THR A 169 -23.17 -13.23 5.15
CA THR A 169 -23.89 -12.39 6.14
C THR A 169 -22.94 -11.86 7.22
N LYS A 170 -21.98 -12.68 7.69
CA LYS A 170 -20.96 -12.22 8.64
C LYS A 170 -20.05 -11.16 8.03
N HIS A 171 -19.71 -11.30 6.76
CA HIS A 171 -18.94 -10.32 6.02
C HIS A 171 -19.68 -8.98 5.90
N GLU A 172 -20.95 -9.02 5.51
CA GLU A 172 -21.81 -7.84 5.41
C GLU A 172 -21.94 -7.11 6.76
N LEU A 173 -22.15 -7.86 7.86
CA LEU A 173 -22.17 -7.28 9.20
C LEU A 173 -20.84 -6.62 9.60
N ARG A 174 -19.70 -7.23 9.25
CA ARG A 174 -18.39 -6.63 9.54
C ARG A 174 -18.12 -5.38 8.72
N ASN A 175 -18.55 -5.34 7.46
CA ASN A 175 -18.49 -4.11 6.66
C ASN A 175 -19.30 -2.98 7.30
N GLU A 176 -20.53 -3.25 7.73
CA GLU A 176 -21.34 -2.26 8.46
C GLU A 176 -20.64 -1.75 9.72
N LEU A 177 -19.99 -2.64 10.49
CA LEU A 177 -19.21 -2.24 11.66
C LEU A 177 -17.98 -1.40 11.31
N ILE A 178 -17.34 -1.65 10.16
CA ILE A 178 -16.24 -0.84 9.66
C ILE A 178 -16.75 0.56 9.27
N ASP A 179 -17.88 0.65 8.58
CA ASP A 179 -18.51 1.92 8.19
C ASP A 179 -18.87 2.77 9.42
N LEU A 180 -19.48 2.15 10.43
CA LEU A 180 -19.76 2.81 11.70
C LEU A 180 -18.47 3.26 12.41
N THR A 181 -17.40 2.48 12.32
CA THR A 181 -16.09 2.86 12.89
C THR A 181 -15.49 4.04 12.12
N MET A 182 -15.58 4.07 10.80
CA MET A 182 -15.15 5.20 9.97
C MET A 182 -15.93 6.47 10.32
N GLN A 183 -17.25 6.36 10.48
CA GLN A 183 -18.08 7.48 10.93
C GLN A 183 -17.63 8.00 12.30
N ARG A 184 -17.42 7.11 13.27
CA ARG A 184 -16.91 7.46 14.60
C ARG A 184 -15.55 8.18 14.50
N VAL A 185 -14.62 7.67 13.71
CA VAL A 185 -13.29 8.31 13.51
C VAL A 185 -13.46 9.71 12.93
N LYS A 186 -14.35 9.90 11.95
CA LYS A 186 -14.65 11.21 11.37
C LYS A 186 -15.19 12.20 12.39
N GLU A 187 -16.09 11.76 13.27
CA GLU A 187 -16.67 12.58 14.34
C GLU A 187 -15.60 12.93 15.39
N GLU A 188 -14.85 11.94 15.89
CA GLU A 188 -13.81 12.13 16.91
C GLU A 188 -12.67 13.04 16.39
N SER A 189 -12.33 12.94 15.11
CA SER A 189 -11.24 13.74 14.49
C SER A 189 -11.53 15.24 14.46
N GLN A 190 -12.77 15.66 14.67
CA GLN A 190 -13.14 17.09 14.83
C GLN A 190 -12.65 17.65 16.18
N PHE A 191 -12.40 16.80 17.15
CA PHE A 191 -11.99 17.18 18.52
C PHE A 191 -10.53 16.80 18.84
N GLY A 192 -9.88 16.06 17.96
CA GLY A 192 -8.49 15.61 18.14
C GLY A 192 -8.18 14.31 17.42
N PHE A 193 -7.13 13.62 17.84
CA PHE A 193 -6.75 12.34 17.26
C PHE A 193 -7.67 11.22 17.74
N SER A 194 -8.26 10.49 16.81
CA SER A 194 -9.06 9.29 17.12
C SER A 194 -8.17 8.04 17.17
N GLU A 195 -8.09 7.38 18.31
CA GLU A 195 -7.37 6.11 18.45
C GLU A 195 -8.01 5.00 17.60
N ALA A 196 -9.33 5.04 17.36
CA ALA A 196 -10.05 4.11 16.51
C ALA A 196 -9.50 4.13 15.07
N SER A 197 -8.96 5.25 14.59
CA SER A 197 -8.34 5.36 13.27
C SER A 197 -7.19 4.35 13.04
N LEU A 198 -6.49 3.98 14.12
CA LEU A 198 -5.40 3.00 14.05
C LEU A 198 -5.87 1.57 13.75
N THR A 199 -7.16 1.28 13.93
CA THR A 199 -7.75 -0.04 13.68
C THR A 199 -8.23 -0.20 12.24
N LEU A 200 -8.58 0.90 11.57
CA LEU A 200 -9.28 0.89 10.28
C LEU A 200 -8.50 0.14 9.20
N LYS A 201 -7.19 0.44 9.03
CA LYS A 201 -6.38 -0.23 7.99
C LYS A 201 -6.41 -1.75 8.14
N TYR A 202 -6.25 -2.26 9.36
CA TYR A 202 -6.31 -3.70 9.62
C TYR A 202 -7.68 -4.27 9.29
N LEU A 203 -8.74 -3.69 9.85
CA LEU A 203 -10.11 -4.18 9.67
C LEU A 203 -10.54 -4.15 8.20
N SER A 204 -10.34 -3.01 7.51
CA SER A 204 -10.77 -2.84 6.12
C SER A 204 -10.01 -3.77 5.17
N THR A 205 -8.69 -3.93 5.33
CA THR A 205 -7.91 -4.76 4.39
C THR A 205 -8.11 -6.25 4.59
N GLU A 206 -8.31 -6.72 5.82
CA GLU A 206 -8.68 -8.12 6.11
C GLU A 206 -10.07 -8.43 5.53
N GLU A 207 -11.03 -7.53 5.71
CA GLU A 207 -12.38 -7.73 5.22
C GLU A 207 -12.46 -7.63 3.68
N LEU A 208 -11.67 -6.75 3.07
CA LEU A 208 -11.55 -6.65 1.61
C LEU A 208 -10.94 -7.94 1.02
N GLN A 209 -9.90 -8.50 1.65
CA GLN A 209 -9.36 -9.79 1.23
C GLN A 209 -10.39 -10.90 1.35
N LEU A 210 -11.14 -10.96 2.45
CA LEU A 210 -12.21 -11.94 2.65
C LEU A 210 -13.33 -11.78 1.62
N ARG A 211 -13.72 -10.54 1.25
CA ARG A 211 -14.69 -10.28 0.18
C ARG A 211 -14.32 -11.02 -1.10
N TRP A 212 -13.07 -10.92 -1.53
CA TRP A 212 -12.63 -11.60 -2.75
C TRP A 212 -12.54 -13.11 -2.61
N GLU A 213 -12.23 -13.62 -1.42
CA GLU A 213 -12.31 -15.07 -1.12
C GLU A 213 -13.75 -15.58 -1.21
N LEU A 214 -14.71 -14.82 -0.68
CA LEU A 214 -16.14 -15.15 -0.78
C LEU A 214 -16.62 -15.07 -2.24
N ASN A 215 -16.13 -14.11 -3.01
CA ASN A 215 -16.44 -14.01 -4.44
C ASN A 215 -15.95 -15.24 -5.21
N ILE A 216 -14.72 -15.71 -4.99
CA ILE A 216 -14.21 -16.95 -5.58
C ILE A 216 -15.06 -18.16 -5.16
N LYS A 217 -15.40 -18.30 -3.88
CA LYS A 217 -16.28 -19.38 -3.39
C LYS A 217 -17.66 -19.31 -4.04
N SER A 218 -18.21 -18.11 -4.27
CA SER A 218 -19.51 -17.92 -4.91
C SER A 218 -19.54 -18.33 -6.38
N LEU A 219 -18.39 -18.25 -7.07
CA LEU A 219 -18.23 -18.72 -8.45
C LEU A 219 -18.16 -20.26 -8.57
N GLY A 220 -17.98 -20.98 -7.45
CA GLY A 220 -17.80 -22.44 -7.46
C GLY A 220 -16.64 -22.87 -8.36
N MET A 221 -16.89 -23.78 -9.30
CA MET A 221 -15.84 -24.27 -10.24
C MET A 221 -15.30 -23.18 -11.16
N GLY A 222 -16.09 -22.13 -11.42
CA GLY A 222 -15.62 -20.96 -12.21
C GLY A 222 -14.48 -20.21 -11.53
N GLY A 223 -14.42 -20.19 -10.19
CA GLY A 223 -13.36 -19.58 -9.41
C GLY A 223 -11.99 -20.30 -9.53
N LEU A 224 -11.94 -21.49 -10.09
CA LEU A 224 -10.70 -22.25 -10.35
C LEU A 224 -10.07 -21.92 -11.71
N LEU A 225 -10.72 -21.11 -12.54
CA LEU A 225 -10.19 -20.76 -13.85
C LEU A 225 -9.01 -19.79 -13.72
N VAL A 226 -8.01 -20.01 -14.57
CA VAL A 226 -6.89 -19.07 -14.70
C VAL A 226 -7.39 -17.78 -15.38
N PRO A 227 -6.91 -16.59 -14.99
CA PRO A 227 -7.27 -15.33 -15.63
C PRO A 227 -7.15 -15.41 -17.18
N GLY A 228 -8.18 -14.94 -17.88
CA GLY A 228 -8.28 -15.02 -19.35
C GLY A 228 -8.96 -16.28 -19.89
N LYS A 229 -9.39 -17.21 -19.05
CA LYS A 229 -10.07 -18.46 -19.45
C LYS A 229 -11.58 -18.51 -19.15
N GLY A 230 -12.12 -17.49 -18.49
CA GLY A 230 -13.55 -17.38 -18.14
C GLY A 230 -14.26 -16.24 -18.86
N SER A 231 -15.52 -15.99 -18.45
CA SER A 231 -16.22 -14.77 -18.80
C SER A 231 -15.52 -13.54 -18.20
N GLU A 232 -15.87 -12.35 -18.63
CA GLU A 232 -15.31 -11.08 -18.12
C GLU A 232 -15.43 -11.00 -16.59
N ILE A 233 -16.61 -11.25 -16.05
CA ILE A 233 -16.88 -11.25 -14.59
C ILE A 233 -15.97 -12.26 -13.86
N ILE A 234 -15.84 -13.48 -14.37
CA ILE A 234 -14.97 -14.50 -13.76
C ILE A 234 -13.52 -14.02 -13.77
N ASN A 235 -13.06 -13.47 -14.89
CA ASN A 235 -11.70 -12.97 -15.03
C ASN A 235 -11.42 -11.82 -14.04
N ASP A 236 -12.36 -10.90 -13.86
CA ASP A 236 -12.23 -9.76 -12.96
C ASP A 236 -12.21 -10.21 -11.49
N VAL A 237 -13.10 -11.13 -11.11
CA VAL A 237 -13.11 -11.71 -9.76
C VAL A 237 -11.80 -12.44 -9.47
N VAL A 238 -11.31 -13.25 -10.39
CA VAL A 238 -10.06 -14.02 -10.19
C VAL A 238 -8.84 -13.10 -10.11
N LYS A 239 -8.75 -12.07 -10.97
CA LYS A 239 -7.68 -11.07 -10.91
C LYS A 239 -7.71 -10.30 -9.59
N SER A 240 -8.88 -9.84 -9.17
CA SER A 240 -9.07 -9.10 -7.93
C SER A 240 -8.76 -9.95 -6.70
N PHE A 241 -9.13 -11.23 -6.71
CA PHE A 241 -8.75 -12.18 -5.67
C PHE A 241 -7.23 -12.29 -5.52
N PHE A 242 -6.50 -12.45 -6.62
CA PHE A 242 -5.04 -12.51 -6.56
C PHE A 242 -4.44 -11.18 -6.09
N TYR A 243 -4.96 -10.06 -6.58
CA TYR A 243 -4.49 -8.74 -6.19
C TYR A 243 -4.79 -8.42 -4.72
N SER A 244 -5.92 -8.91 -4.18
CA SER A 244 -6.34 -8.65 -2.81
C SER A 244 -5.33 -9.11 -1.75
N LYS A 245 -4.46 -10.08 -2.09
CA LYS A 245 -3.39 -10.55 -1.19
C LYS A 245 -2.34 -9.47 -0.88
N ALA A 246 -2.26 -8.42 -1.70
CA ALA A 246 -1.38 -7.29 -1.45
C ALA A 246 -1.94 -6.33 -0.37
N TYR A 247 -3.25 -6.23 -0.19
CA TYR A 247 -3.86 -5.25 0.72
C TYR A 247 -3.47 -5.46 2.19
N THR A 248 -3.37 -6.72 2.64
CA THR A 248 -2.96 -7.03 4.01
C THR A 248 -1.45 -6.89 4.25
N ILE A 249 -0.67 -6.59 3.21
CA ILE A 249 0.79 -6.42 3.25
C ILE A 249 1.17 -4.93 3.08
N ALA A 250 0.60 -4.27 2.08
CA ALA A 250 0.88 -2.87 1.74
C ALA A 250 0.48 -1.91 2.88
N GLY A 251 1.18 -0.79 3.03
CA GLY A 251 0.91 0.19 4.10
C GLY A 251 1.19 -0.34 5.52
N GLY A 252 2.00 -1.40 5.65
CA GLY A 252 2.30 -2.16 6.87
C GLY A 252 1.44 -3.41 7.01
N SER A 253 2.10 -4.56 7.16
CA SER A 253 1.39 -5.86 7.24
C SER A 253 0.40 -5.93 8.40
N SER A 254 -0.52 -6.88 8.33
CA SER A 254 -1.51 -7.12 9.40
C SER A 254 -0.84 -7.28 10.77
N GLU A 255 0.31 -7.97 10.84
CA GLU A 255 1.08 -8.15 12.08
C GLU A 255 1.64 -6.81 12.59
N VAL A 256 2.14 -5.95 11.70
CA VAL A 256 2.60 -4.60 12.06
C VAL A 256 1.43 -3.76 12.59
N GLN A 257 0.26 -3.83 11.95
CA GLN A 257 -0.93 -3.11 12.41
C GLN A 257 -1.41 -3.62 13.77
N LEU A 258 -1.44 -4.94 13.99
CA LEU A 258 -1.78 -5.53 15.30
C LEU A 258 -0.82 -5.07 16.41
N ASN A 259 0.48 -4.95 16.13
CA ASN A 259 1.45 -4.40 17.08
C ASN A 259 1.15 -2.91 17.38
N ILE A 260 0.77 -2.13 16.38
CA ILE A 260 0.39 -0.71 16.58
C ILE A 260 -0.87 -0.61 17.44
N ILE A 261 -1.90 -1.41 17.15
CA ILE A 261 -3.17 -1.46 17.90
C ILE A 261 -2.90 -1.90 19.34
N SER A 262 -2.16 -2.99 19.53
CA SER A 262 -1.81 -3.52 20.85
C SER A 262 -1.16 -2.45 21.73
N LYS A 263 -0.19 -1.73 21.18
CA LYS A 263 0.57 -0.74 21.94
C LYS A 263 -0.18 0.57 22.14
N ASN A 264 -0.81 1.11 21.09
CA ASN A 264 -1.31 2.49 21.13
C ASN A 264 -2.81 2.58 21.40
N VAL A 265 -3.59 1.52 21.17
CA VAL A 265 -5.04 1.49 21.45
C VAL A 265 -5.33 0.71 22.73
N LEU A 266 -4.68 -0.45 22.89
CA LEU A 266 -4.95 -1.34 24.03
C LEU A 266 -3.98 -1.11 25.21
N GLY A 267 -2.93 -0.32 25.05
CA GLY A 267 -1.94 -0.04 26.11
C GLY A 267 -1.16 -1.28 26.56
N LEU A 268 -1.09 -2.33 25.75
CA LEU A 268 -0.36 -3.54 26.09
C LEU A 268 1.15 -3.34 25.89
N THR A 269 1.92 -3.83 26.84
CA THR A 269 3.40 -3.83 26.74
C THR A 269 3.85 -4.98 25.85
N SER A 270 4.81 -4.70 24.95
CA SER A 270 5.50 -5.72 24.15
C SER A 270 6.49 -6.50 24.99
#